data_9a55b1ca8fd3c21cdec820ec3a9f6faa
#
_entry.id   9a55b1ca8fd3c21cdec820ec3a9f6faa
#
_cell.length_a   1.000
_cell.length_b   1.000
_cell.length_c   1.000
_cell.angle_alpha   90.00
_cell.angle_beta   90.00
_cell.angle_gamma   90.00
#
_symmetry.space_group_name_H-M   'P 1'
#
loop_
_entity.id
_entity.type
_entity.pdbx_description
1 polymer ?
#
loop_
_entity_poly.entity_id
_entity_poly.type
_entity_poly.pdbx_seq_one_letter_code
_entity_poly.pdbx_strand_id
1 'polypeptide(L)'
;MTAKHFDLSNRICLITGSSQGIGLALARGLAGYGARVVLNGRDPGKLADARDQLRADGIAVEMAAFDVTRRDDVVAGVDGIETGLGPIDILINNAGMQFRTPLEDYPADRWEQLLATNVSSVFYTSQAVARHMIARGRGRIVNIASVQAELARPGIAPYTATKGAVRNLTRGMCTDWAKYGLQINAIAPGYFKTPLNQALVDSAEFSGWLEKRTPAGRWGDVEELVGAAVFLSSDAASFVNGHILYVD
;
A
#
# COMPACT_ATOMS: atom_id res chain seq x y z
N MET A 1 24.22 15.75 7.11
CA MET A 1 23.18 15.40 8.14
C MET A 1 21.81 15.02 7.53
N THR A 2 21.49 15.44 6.33
CA THR A 2 20.17 15.26 5.70
C THR A 2 19.84 13.83 5.21
N ALA A 3 20.80 13.04 4.81
CA ALA A 3 20.55 11.67 4.32
C ALA A 3 20.09 10.69 5.41
N LYS A 4 20.51 10.87 6.66
CA LYS A 4 20.16 9.95 7.76
C LYS A 4 18.68 9.87 8.09
N HIS A 5 17.90 10.92 7.87
CA HIS A 5 16.46 10.91 8.19
C HIS A 5 15.64 10.03 7.24
N PHE A 6 16.13 9.76 6.03
CA PHE A 6 15.48 8.93 5.04
C PHE A 6 16.07 7.51 4.97
N ASP A 7 17.04 7.21 5.80
CA ASP A 7 17.67 5.89 5.87
C ASP A 7 16.70 4.85 6.47
N LEU A 8 16.50 3.76 5.77
CA LEU A 8 15.68 2.63 6.18
C LEU A 8 16.50 1.38 6.51
N SER A 9 17.83 1.52 6.62
CA SER A 9 18.72 0.41 6.93
C SER A 9 18.32 -0.29 8.22
N ASN A 10 18.36 -1.64 8.20
CA ASN A 10 17.96 -2.52 9.29
C ASN A 10 16.46 -2.46 9.66
N ARG A 11 15.60 -1.89 8.83
CA ARG A 11 14.15 -1.92 9.02
C ARG A 11 13.51 -2.98 8.14
N ILE A 12 12.70 -3.85 8.72
CA ILE A 12 11.90 -4.81 7.98
C ILE A 12 10.61 -4.13 7.52
N CYS A 13 10.36 -4.17 6.21
CA CYS A 13 9.20 -3.57 5.56
C CYS A 13 8.33 -4.65 4.90
N LEU A 14 7.16 -4.91 5.46
CA LEU A 14 6.15 -5.77 4.85
C LEU A 14 5.27 -4.93 3.90
N ILE A 15 5.16 -5.37 2.62
CA ILE A 15 4.33 -4.71 1.62
C ILE A 15 3.29 -5.69 1.10
N THR A 16 2.01 -5.43 1.37
CA THR A 16 0.94 -6.30 0.88
C THR A 16 0.64 -6.06 -0.60
N GLY A 17 0.31 -7.13 -1.35
CA GLY A 17 0.00 -7.04 -2.78
C GLY A 17 1.18 -6.51 -3.61
N SER A 18 2.39 -6.96 -3.31
CA SER A 18 3.63 -6.41 -3.89
C SER A 18 4.25 -7.25 -5.02
N SER A 19 3.50 -8.19 -5.59
CA SER A 19 3.98 -8.97 -6.75
C SER A 19 3.96 -8.19 -8.08
N GLN A 20 3.35 -6.99 -8.12
CA GLN A 20 3.26 -6.17 -9.34
C GLN A 20 2.87 -4.72 -9.01
N GLY A 21 2.90 -3.85 -10.02
CA GLY A 21 2.36 -2.48 -9.98
C GLY A 21 2.98 -1.63 -8.88
N ILE A 22 2.16 -0.84 -8.18
CA ILE A 22 2.62 0.08 -7.12
C ILE A 22 3.40 -0.68 -6.03
N GLY A 23 2.89 -1.83 -5.56
CA GLY A 23 3.55 -2.59 -4.50
C GLY A 23 4.96 -3.05 -4.87
N LEU A 24 5.18 -3.48 -6.11
CA LEU A 24 6.50 -3.90 -6.60
C LEU A 24 7.45 -2.69 -6.76
N ALA A 25 6.95 -1.56 -7.26
CA ALA A 25 7.74 -0.33 -7.38
C ALA A 25 8.16 0.18 -5.99
N LEU A 26 7.24 0.16 -5.01
CA LEU A 26 7.55 0.53 -3.63
C LEU A 26 8.57 -0.44 -3.01
N ALA A 27 8.47 -1.74 -3.28
CA ALA A 27 9.43 -2.73 -2.82
C ALA A 27 10.86 -2.43 -3.33
N ARG A 28 10.97 -2.17 -4.64
CA ARG A 28 12.24 -1.75 -5.27
C ARG A 28 12.78 -0.47 -4.64
N GLY A 29 11.93 0.55 -4.53
CA GLY A 29 12.32 1.85 -4.02
C GLY A 29 12.77 1.81 -2.57
N LEU A 30 11.98 1.21 -1.67
CA LEU A 30 12.32 1.14 -0.24
C LEU A 30 13.58 0.30 0.03
N ALA A 31 13.78 -0.78 -0.74
CA ALA A 31 15.03 -1.54 -0.68
C ALA A 31 16.24 -0.68 -1.10
N GLY A 32 16.09 0.19 -2.09
CA GLY A 32 17.14 1.16 -2.48
C GLY A 32 17.52 2.15 -1.38
N TYR A 33 16.64 2.37 -0.39
CA TYR A 33 16.91 3.17 0.81
C TYR A 33 17.32 2.31 2.03
N GLY A 34 17.64 1.03 1.82
CA GLY A 34 18.20 0.13 2.81
C GLY A 34 17.20 -0.75 3.56
N ALA A 35 15.90 -0.68 3.25
CA ALA A 35 14.92 -1.54 3.91
C ALA A 35 15.09 -3.01 3.49
N ARG A 36 14.96 -3.93 4.45
CA ARG A 36 14.78 -5.36 4.18
C ARG A 36 13.31 -5.62 3.87
N VAL A 37 13.00 -5.76 2.58
CA VAL A 37 11.62 -5.84 2.10
C VAL A 37 11.11 -7.28 2.14
N VAL A 38 9.87 -7.46 2.61
CA VAL A 38 9.11 -8.70 2.55
C VAL A 38 7.95 -8.49 1.58
N LEU A 39 8.00 -9.19 0.45
CA LEU A 39 6.91 -9.21 -0.52
C LEU A 39 5.76 -10.07 0.00
N ASN A 40 4.52 -9.59 -0.17
CA ASN A 40 3.34 -10.38 0.12
C ASN A 40 2.38 -10.42 -1.06
N GLY A 41 1.75 -11.55 -1.22
CA GLY A 41 0.66 -11.86 -2.14
C GLY A 41 0.12 -13.25 -1.84
N ARG A 42 -1.02 -13.58 -2.40
CA ARG A 42 -1.65 -14.92 -2.19
C ARG A 42 -1.15 -16.01 -3.16
N ASP A 43 -0.47 -15.60 -4.25
CA ASP A 43 0.05 -16.50 -5.28
C ASP A 43 1.58 -16.61 -5.13
N PRO A 44 2.10 -17.77 -4.66
CA PRO A 44 3.54 -17.96 -4.46
C PRO A 44 4.35 -17.88 -5.76
N GLY A 45 3.77 -18.28 -6.92
CA GLY A 45 4.43 -18.20 -8.22
C GLY A 45 4.71 -16.76 -8.61
N LYS A 46 3.66 -15.91 -8.56
CA LYS A 46 3.82 -14.47 -8.86
C LYS A 46 4.77 -13.75 -7.88
N LEU A 47 4.84 -14.19 -6.63
CA LEU A 47 5.80 -13.65 -5.68
C LEU A 47 7.23 -14.07 -6.05
N ALA A 48 7.43 -15.33 -6.47
CA ALA A 48 8.72 -15.80 -6.93
C ALA A 48 9.21 -15.04 -8.17
N ASP A 49 8.32 -14.81 -9.15
CA ASP A 49 8.63 -13.99 -10.34
C ASP A 49 9.04 -12.57 -9.96
N ALA A 50 8.30 -11.94 -9.05
CA ALA A 50 8.61 -10.59 -8.56
C ALA A 50 9.95 -10.53 -7.82
N ARG A 51 10.23 -11.53 -6.98
CA ARG A 51 11.53 -11.66 -6.29
C ARG A 51 12.67 -11.80 -7.28
N ASP A 52 12.50 -12.66 -8.29
CA ASP A 52 13.56 -12.95 -9.26
C ASP A 52 13.81 -11.73 -10.17
N GLN A 53 12.76 -10.96 -10.49
CA GLN A 53 12.90 -9.66 -11.15
C GLN A 53 13.72 -8.68 -10.30
N LEU A 54 13.45 -8.55 -9.00
CA LEU A 54 14.21 -7.67 -8.12
C LEU A 54 15.64 -8.15 -7.92
N ARG A 55 15.87 -9.47 -7.86
CA ARG A 55 17.23 -10.05 -7.81
C ARG A 55 18.06 -9.75 -9.05
N ALA A 56 17.44 -9.74 -10.22
CA ALA A 56 18.12 -9.35 -11.46
C ALA A 56 18.61 -7.90 -11.40
N ASP A 57 17.94 -7.04 -10.64
CA ASP A 57 18.34 -5.65 -10.36
C ASP A 57 19.31 -5.54 -9.15
N GLY A 58 19.78 -6.65 -8.61
CA GLY A 58 20.70 -6.68 -7.45
C GLY A 58 20.00 -6.46 -6.09
N ILE A 59 18.67 -6.52 -6.03
CA ILE A 59 17.87 -6.27 -4.82
C ILE A 59 17.46 -7.60 -4.19
N ALA A 60 17.90 -7.85 -2.97
CA ALA A 60 17.48 -8.99 -2.17
C ALA A 60 16.18 -8.68 -1.43
N VAL A 61 15.16 -9.54 -1.57
CA VAL A 61 13.89 -9.44 -0.86
C VAL A 61 13.45 -10.80 -0.34
N GLU A 62 12.68 -10.80 0.74
CA GLU A 62 12.01 -11.96 1.29
C GLU A 62 10.58 -12.08 0.75
N MET A 63 9.93 -13.23 0.97
CA MET A 63 8.56 -13.48 0.55
C MET A 63 7.73 -14.07 1.69
N ALA A 64 6.49 -13.63 1.80
CA ALA A 64 5.49 -14.19 2.70
C ALA A 64 4.16 -14.36 1.96
N ALA A 65 3.85 -15.58 1.54
CA ALA A 65 2.62 -15.89 0.83
C ALA A 65 1.48 -16.12 1.82
N PHE A 66 0.51 -15.19 1.84
CA PHE A 66 -0.76 -15.34 2.58
C PHE A 66 -1.84 -14.44 1.97
N ASP A 67 -3.11 -14.83 2.18
CA ASP A 67 -4.25 -14.04 1.72
C ASP A 67 -4.65 -12.99 2.77
N VAL A 68 -4.48 -11.72 2.41
CA VAL A 68 -4.82 -10.57 3.28
C VAL A 68 -6.31 -10.44 3.60
N THR A 69 -7.18 -11.13 2.85
CA THR A 69 -8.64 -11.15 3.10
C THR A 69 -9.03 -12.14 4.18
N ARG A 70 -8.12 -13.04 4.57
CA ARG A 70 -8.32 -14.09 5.58
C ARG A 70 -7.56 -13.74 6.84
N ARG A 71 -8.30 -13.38 7.90
CA ARG A 71 -7.72 -12.91 9.15
C ARG A 71 -6.68 -13.87 9.75
N ASP A 72 -6.97 -15.17 9.74
CA ASP A 72 -6.09 -16.17 10.35
C ASP A 72 -4.80 -16.37 9.54
N ASP A 73 -4.89 -16.31 8.20
CA ASP A 73 -3.72 -16.32 7.32
C ASP A 73 -2.83 -15.09 7.56
N VAL A 74 -3.44 -13.92 7.78
CA VAL A 74 -2.72 -12.67 8.12
C VAL A 74 -1.97 -12.82 9.44
N VAL A 75 -2.63 -13.32 10.49
CA VAL A 75 -2.00 -13.50 11.81
C VAL A 75 -0.83 -14.46 11.69
N ALA A 76 -1.03 -15.63 11.08
CA ALA A 76 0.04 -16.62 10.90
C ALA A 76 1.20 -16.07 10.07
N GLY A 77 0.91 -15.33 8.98
CA GLY A 77 1.93 -14.73 8.12
C GLY A 77 2.74 -13.65 8.84
N VAL A 78 2.09 -12.76 9.60
CA VAL A 78 2.76 -11.72 10.38
C VAL A 78 3.63 -12.35 11.49
N ASP A 79 3.09 -13.28 12.27
CA ASP A 79 3.83 -13.96 13.33
C ASP A 79 5.03 -14.75 12.77
N GLY A 80 4.88 -15.37 11.59
CA GLY A 80 5.96 -16.04 10.89
C GLY A 80 7.10 -15.09 10.48
N ILE A 81 6.78 -13.87 10.04
CA ILE A 81 7.79 -12.84 9.74
C ILE A 81 8.46 -12.37 11.03
N GLU A 82 7.71 -12.00 12.06
CA GLU A 82 8.23 -11.51 13.34
C GLU A 82 9.18 -12.49 14.00
N THR A 83 8.87 -13.80 13.93
CA THR A 83 9.69 -14.85 14.55
C THR A 83 10.86 -15.31 13.68
N GLY A 84 10.66 -15.40 12.36
CA GLY A 84 11.64 -15.96 11.44
C GLY A 84 12.62 -14.96 10.85
N LEU A 85 12.15 -13.72 10.59
CA LEU A 85 12.96 -12.68 9.95
C LEU A 85 13.33 -11.54 10.92
N GLY A 86 12.47 -11.24 11.88
CA GLY A 86 12.62 -10.18 12.85
C GLY A 86 11.45 -9.18 12.85
N PRO A 87 11.56 -8.09 13.62
CA PRO A 87 10.48 -7.15 13.85
C PRO A 87 10.07 -6.40 12.57
N ILE A 88 8.78 -6.41 12.25
CA ILE A 88 8.22 -5.58 11.18
C ILE A 88 8.19 -4.12 11.66
N ASP A 89 9.11 -3.32 11.18
CA ASP A 89 9.19 -1.88 11.52
C ASP A 89 8.26 -1.02 10.66
N ILE A 90 7.99 -1.46 9.42
CA ILE A 90 7.18 -0.76 8.43
C ILE A 90 6.16 -1.72 7.83
N LEU A 91 4.89 -1.33 7.82
CA LEU A 91 3.82 -1.99 7.08
C LEU A 91 3.31 -1.06 5.99
N ILE A 92 3.29 -1.53 4.74
CA ILE A 92 2.59 -0.86 3.64
C ILE A 92 1.40 -1.71 3.21
N ASN A 93 0.20 -1.22 3.53
CA ASN A 93 -1.06 -1.80 3.07
C ASN A 93 -1.34 -1.34 1.65
N ASN A 94 -0.86 -2.10 0.67
CA ASN A 94 -1.02 -1.79 -0.74
C ASN A 94 -1.99 -2.74 -1.46
N ALA A 95 -2.25 -3.92 -0.95
CA ALA A 95 -3.20 -4.85 -1.56
C ALA A 95 -4.54 -4.17 -1.86
N GLY A 96 -5.02 -4.31 -3.09
CA GLY A 96 -6.24 -3.69 -3.54
C GLY A 96 -6.70 -4.19 -4.89
N MET A 97 -7.96 -3.98 -5.16
CA MET A 97 -8.60 -4.33 -6.43
C MET A 97 -9.60 -3.26 -6.86
N GLN A 98 -10.01 -3.35 -8.11
CA GLN A 98 -11.05 -2.52 -8.71
C GLN A 98 -11.96 -3.38 -9.59
N PHE A 99 -13.23 -3.08 -9.57
CA PHE A 99 -14.22 -3.58 -10.52
C PHE A 99 -15.05 -2.40 -11.03
N ARG A 100 -15.30 -2.33 -12.34
CA ARG A 100 -15.95 -1.20 -13.00
C ARG A 100 -17.18 -1.68 -13.72
N THR A 101 -18.33 -1.11 -13.35
CA THR A 101 -19.62 -1.33 -13.99
C THR A 101 -20.58 -0.20 -13.59
N PRO A 102 -21.68 0.05 -14.30
CA PRO A 102 -22.76 0.91 -13.81
C PRO A 102 -23.17 0.51 -12.40
N LEU A 103 -23.48 1.50 -11.56
CA LEU A 103 -23.72 1.23 -10.12
C LEU A 103 -24.95 0.35 -9.90
N GLU A 104 -26.00 0.56 -10.68
CA GLU A 104 -27.24 -0.21 -10.65
C GLU A 104 -27.05 -1.69 -10.98
N ASP A 105 -26.03 -2.03 -11.76
CA ASP A 105 -25.69 -3.39 -12.18
C ASP A 105 -24.51 -3.99 -11.38
N TYR A 106 -24.09 -3.35 -10.28
CA TYR A 106 -22.91 -3.79 -9.53
C TYR A 106 -23.22 -5.10 -8.78
N PRO A 107 -22.52 -6.23 -9.09
CA PRO A 107 -22.79 -7.51 -8.45
C PRO A 107 -22.46 -7.50 -6.96
N ALA A 108 -23.32 -8.11 -6.13
CA ALA A 108 -23.15 -8.15 -4.68
C ALA A 108 -21.86 -8.88 -4.26
N ASP A 109 -21.54 -9.99 -4.91
CA ASP A 109 -20.31 -10.75 -4.66
C ASP A 109 -19.03 -9.91 -4.97
N ARG A 110 -19.08 -9.06 -5.98
CA ARG A 110 -17.99 -8.13 -6.30
C ARG A 110 -17.86 -7.01 -5.27
N TRP A 111 -18.98 -6.55 -4.74
CA TRP A 111 -18.99 -5.59 -3.64
C TRP A 111 -18.34 -6.19 -2.38
N GLU A 112 -18.73 -7.40 -1.99
CA GLU A 112 -18.17 -8.10 -0.84
C GLU A 112 -16.65 -8.36 -1.03
N GLN A 113 -16.25 -8.82 -2.21
CA GLN A 113 -14.84 -9.03 -2.54
C GLN A 113 -14.04 -7.72 -2.48
N LEU A 114 -14.62 -6.62 -2.96
CA LEU A 114 -14.01 -5.29 -2.93
C LEU A 114 -13.80 -4.82 -1.49
N LEU A 115 -14.81 -4.96 -0.63
CA LEU A 115 -14.70 -4.63 0.80
C LEU A 115 -13.66 -5.50 1.51
N ALA A 116 -13.68 -6.81 1.29
CA ALA A 116 -12.72 -7.73 1.88
C ALA A 116 -11.28 -7.35 1.49
N THR A 117 -11.06 -7.06 0.20
CA THR A 117 -9.71 -6.78 -0.31
C THR A 117 -9.22 -5.36 0.02
N ASN A 118 -10.07 -4.33 -0.11
CA ASN A 118 -9.64 -2.94 0.01
C ASN A 118 -9.77 -2.36 1.42
N VAL A 119 -10.63 -2.94 2.27
CA VAL A 119 -10.92 -2.40 3.61
C VAL A 119 -10.56 -3.39 4.70
N SER A 120 -11.16 -4.59 4.69
CA SER A 120 -10.94 -5.57 5.75
C SER A 120 -9.48 -6.01 5.82
N SER A 121 -8.81 -6.17 4.68
CA SER A 121 -7.38 -6.50 4.62
C SER A 121 -6.52 -5.46 5.34
N VAL A 122 -6.78 -4.16 5.11
CA VAL A 122 -6.05 -3.06 5.77
C VAL A 122 -6.24 -3.13 7.28
N PHE A 123 -7.45 -3.41 7.74
CA PHE A 123 -7.73 -3.59 9.16
C PHE A 123 -7.00 -4.81 9.74
N TYR A 124 -7.11 -5.99 9.10
CA TYR A 124 -6.51 -7.23 9.60
C TYR A 124 -5.00 -7.16 9.69
N THR A 125 -4.34 -6.70 8.61
CA THR A 125 -2.87 -6.60 8.58
C THR A 125 -2.37 -5.54 9.54
N SER A 126 -3.02 -4.36 9.61
CA SER A 126 -2.65 -3.33 10.56
C SER A 126 -2.83 -3.80 12.01
N GLN A 127 -3.93 -4.49 12.34
CA GLN A 127 -4.19 -5.00 13.70
C GLN A 127 -3.13 -6.05 14.10
N ALA A 128 -2.80 -6.99 13.21
CA ALA A 128 -1.81 -8.03 13.48
C ALA A 128 -0.43 -7.41 13.75
N VAL A 129 0.05 -6.55 12.84
CA VAL A 129 1.36 -5.90 12.97
C VAL A 129 1.41 -4.92 14.15
N ALA A 130 0.33 -4.15 14.37
CA ALA A 130 0.29 -3.16 15.45
C ALA A 130 0.44 -3.78 16.85
N ARG A 131 -0.03 -5.01 17.09
CA ARG A 131 0.18 -5.71 18.37
C ARG A 131 1.67 -5.83 18.72
N HIS A 132 2.48 -6.22 17.74
CA HIS A 132 3.93 -6.32 17.91
C HIS A 132 4.58 -4.93 18.00
N MET A 133 4.17 -3.96 17.16
CA MET A 133 4.69 -2.59 17.19
C MET A 133 4.39 -1.88 18.52
N ILE A 134 3.18 -2.03 19.06
CA ILE A 134 2.77 -1.47 20.37
C ILE A 134 3.65 -2.03 21.47
N ALA A 135 3.89 -3.34 21.50
CA ALA A 135 4.75 -3.96 22.51
C ALA A 135 6.19 -3.41 22.46
N ARG A 136 6.66 -2.99 21.29
CA ARG A 136 8.00 -2.38 21.09
C ARG A 136 8.02 -0.87 21.27
N GLY A 137 6.86 -0.20 21.32
CA GLY A 137 6.76 1.26 21.41
C GLY A 137 7.18 2.00 20.14
N ARG A 138 7.17 1.35 18.97
CA ARG A 138 7.55 1.95 17.69
C ARG A 138 6.97 1.17 16.50
N GLY A 139 6.68 1.88 15.42
CA GLY A 139 6.27 1.29 14.15
C GLY A 139 5.71 2.33 13.18
N ARG A 140 5.67 2.00 11.90
CA ARG A 140 5.12 2.84 10.85
C ARG A 140 4.16 2.03 9.98
N ILE A 141 2.96 2.58 9.77
CA ILE A 141 1.94 2.00 8.91
C ILE A 141 1.61 3.02 7.83
N VAL A 142 1.74 2.63 6.58
CA VAL A 142 1.38 3.45 5.42
C VAL A 142 0.29 2.72 4.64
N ASN A 143 -0.88 3.33 4.53
CA ASN A 143 -2.00 2.78 3.78
C ASN A 143 -2.05 3.38 2.38
N ILE A 144 -2.22 2.56 1.34
CA ILE A 144 -2.44 3.06 -0.02
C ILE A 144 -3.93 3.35 -0.21
N ALA A 145 -4.29 4.61 -0.05
CA ALA A 145 -5.61 5.14 -0.31
C ALA A 145 -5.82 5.41 -1.82
N SER A 146 -6.35 6.55 -2.20
CA SER A 146 -6.49 7.06 -3.56
C SER A 146 -6.98 8.51 -3.49
N VAL A 147 -6.75 9.32 -4.52
CA VAL A 147 -7.47 10.59 -4.71
C VAL A 147 -8.99 10.39 -4.74
N GLN A 148 -9.45 9.19 -5.09
CA GLN A 148 -10.87 8.80 -5.04
C GLN A 148 -11.41 8.66 -3.60
N ALA A 149 -10.61 8.86 -2.57
CA ALA A 149 -11.09 9.03 -1.20
C ALA A 149 -11.75 10.41 -0.95
N GLU A 150 -11.50 11.39 -1.81
CA GLU A 150 -12.08 12.75 -1.81
C GLU A 150 -12.85 13.04 -3.09
N LEU A 151 -12.43 12.47 -4.21
CA LEU A 151 -13.03 12.68 -5.52
C LEU A 151 -13.94 11.51 -5.89
N ALA A 152 -14.73 11.69 -6.93
CA ALA A 152 -15.55 10.62 -7.52
C ALA A 152 -15.61 10.77 -9.03
N ARG A 153 -15.91 9.68 -9.73
CA ARG A 153 -16.30 9.66 -11.13
C ARG A 153 -17.28 8.51 -11.41
N PRO A 154 -17.97 8.52 -12.53
CA PRO A 154 -18.89 7.44 -12.90
C PRO A 154 -18.22 6.06 -12.94
N GLY A 155 -18.99 5.01 -12.59
CA GLY A 155 -18.59 3.61 -12.68
C GLY A 155 -17.62 3.11 -11.60
N ILE A 156 -17.36 3.90 -10.53
CA ILE A 156 -16.43 3.51 -9.46
C ILE A 156 -16.94 3.83 -8.05
N ALA A 157 -18.22 4.08 -7.84
CA ALA A 157 -18.74 4.45 -6.52
C ALA A 157 -18.35 3.44 -5.41
N PRO A 158 -18.43 2.12 -5.61
CA PRO A 158 -17.97 1.15 -4.61
C PRO A 158 -16.49 1.29 -4.26
N TYR A 159 -15.63 1.49 -5.26
CA TYR A 159 -14.20 1.75 -5.02
C TYR A 159 -13.96 3.04 -4.22
N THR A 160 -14.64 4.11 -4.59
CA THR A 160 -14.60 5.40 -3.89
C THR A 160 -14.96 5.22 -2.41
N ALA A 161 -16.03 4.45 -2.12
CA ALA A 161 -16.43 4.12 -0.75
C ALA A 161 -15.31 3.38 0.02
N THR A 162 -14.67 2.38 -0.61
CA THR A 162 -13.57 1.66 0.05
C THR A 162 -12.36 2.55 0.33
N LYS A 163 -12.02 3.46 -0.58
CA LYS A 163 -10.87 4.36 -0.38
C LYS A 163 -11.17 5.49 0.61
N GLY A 164 -12.43 5.94 0.70
CA GLY A 164 -12.92 6.78 1.79
C GLY A 164 -12.83 6.08 3.15
N ALA A 165 -13.18 4.78 3.21
CA ALA A 165 -13.02 3.97 4.42
C ALA A 165 -11.54 3.86 4.84
N VAL A 166 -10.61 3.58 3.93
CA VAL A 166 -9.17 3.51 4.21
C VAL A 166 -8.64 4.84 4.75
N ARG A 167 -9.06 5.98 4.15
CA ARG A 167 -8.72 7.32 4.63
C ARG A 167 -9.13 7.52 6.10
N ASN A 168 -10.37 7.22 6.43
CA ASN A 168 -10.88 7.41 7.79
C ASN A 168 -10.31 6.37 8.76
N LEU A 169 -10.09 5.14 8.33
CA LEU A 169 -9.43 4.10 9.13
C LEU A 169 -7.99 4.50 9.49
N THR A 170 -7.26 5.16 8.57
CA THR A 170 -5.92 5.72 8.84
C THR A 170 -5.95 6.71 9.99
N ARG A 171 -6.93 7.62 10.00
CA ARG A 171 -7.10 8.62 11.07
C ARG A 171 -7.50 7.97 12.39
N GLY A 172 -8.43 7.00 12.36
CA GLY A 172 -8.85 6.26 13.55
C GLY A 172 -7.69 5.48 14.17
N MET A 173 -6.94 4.72 13.37
CA MET A 173 -5.76 4.00 13.84
C MET A 173 -4.70 4.94 14.44
N CYS A 174 -4.49 6.11 13.84
CA CYS A 174 -3.59 7.12 14.39
C CYS A 174 -4.06 7.57 15.79
N THR A 175 -5.35 7.91 15.92
CA THR A 175 -5.92 8.35 17.20
C THR A 175 -5.75 7.31 18.31
N ASP A 176 -5.93 6.03 17.96
CA ASP A 176 -5.83 4.94 18.93
C ASP A 176 -4.38 4.58 19.30
N TRP A 177 -3.46 4.61 18.34
CA TRP A 177 -2.14 3.99 18.48
C TRP A 177 -0.96 4.95 18.53
N ALA A 178 -1.14 6.24 18.22
CA ALA A 178 -0.04 7.23 18.29
C ALA A 178 0.62 7.33 19.67
N LYS A 179 -0.16 7.18 20.74
CA LYS A 179 0.34 7.16 22.14
C LYS A 179 1.33 6.04 22.43
N TYR A 180 1.37 5.00 21.60
CA TYR A 180 2.32 3.89 21.68
C TYR A 180 3.54 4.06 20.78
N GLY A 181 3.77 5.26 20.24
CA GLY A 181 4.93 5.55 19.39
C GLY A 181 4.76 5.13 17.93
N LEU A 182 3.52 4.84 17.46
CA LEU A 182 3.26 4.47 16.08
C LEU A 182 2.90 5.70 15.23
N GLN A 183 3.42 5.75 13.99
CA GLN A 183 2.97 6.69 12.95
C GLN A 183 2.14 5.95 11.92
N ILE A 184 0.90 6.40 11.73
CA ILE A 184 -0.04 5.81 10.77
C ILE A 184 -0.48 6.89 9.79
N ASN A 185 -0.12 6.72 8.53
CA ASN A 185 -0.41 7.67 7.46
C ASN A 185 -0.93 6.95 6.22
N ALA A 186 -1.36 7.70 5.22
CA ALA A 186 -1.72 7.15 3.92
C ALA A 186 -1.06 7.93 2.78
N ILE A 187 -0.80 7.24 1.68
CA ILE A 187 -0.55 7.84 0.37
C ILE A 187 -1.84 7.69 -0.43
N ALA A 188 -2.25 8.76 -1.09
CA ALA A 188 -3.43 8.81 -1.95
C ALA A 188 -3.00 9.06 -3.41
N PRO A 189 -2.66 7.99 -4.17
CA PRO A 189 -2.26 8.14 -5.56
C PRO A 189 -3.41 8.66 -6.43
N GLY A 190 -3.06 9.49 -7.43
CA GLY A 190 -3.90 9.80 -8.57
C GLY A 190 -3.89 8.68 -9.60
N TYR A 191 -3.74 9.04 -10.86
CA TYR A 191 -3.73 8.07 -11.96
C TYR A 191 -2.29 7.70 -12.37
N PHE A 192 -1.91 6.48 -12.03
CA PHE A 192 -0.61 5.89 -12.34
C PHE A 192 -0.73 4.74 -13.34
N LYS A 193 0.28 4.58 -14.20
CA LYS A 193 0.38 3.44 -15.12
C LYS A 193 0.63 2.18 -14.31
N THR A 194 -0.36 1.30 -14.24
CA THR A 194 -0.30 0.04 -13.51
C THR A 194 -1.05 -1.04 -14.26
N PRO A 195 -0.79 -2.34 -14.01
CA PRO A 195 -1.61 -3.42 -14.56
C PRO A 195 -3.11 -3.27 -14.24
N LEU A 196 -3.45 -2.71 -13.08
CA LEU A 196 -4.83 -2.43 -12.68
C LEU A 196 -5.52 -1.39 -13.57
N ASN A 197 -4.76 -0.47 -14.13
CA ASN A 197 -5.23 0.63 -14.97
C ASN A 197 -4.95 0.43 -16.46
N GLN A 198 -4.37 -0.71 -16.88
CA GLN A 198 -3.92 -0.92 -18.26
C GLN A 198 -5.02 -0.62 -19.29
N ALA A 199 -6.23 -1.14 -19.07
CA ALA A 199 -7.37 -0.88 -19.96
C ALA A 199 -7.76 0.60 -20.08
N LEU A 200 -7.45 1.42 -19.07
CA LEU A 200 -7.66 2.87 -19.11
C LEU A 200 -6.50 3.58 -19.81
N VAL A 201 -5.27 3.10 -19.61
CA VAL A 201 -4.07 3.62 -20.29
C VAL A 201 -4.20 3.41 -21.80
N ASP A 202 -4.71 2.25 -22.23
CA ASP A 202 -4.88 1.90 -23.63
C ASP A 202 -6.06 2.65 -24.30
N SER A 203 -6.94 3.29 -23.50
CA SER A 203 -8.04 4.12 -24.02
C SER A 203 -7.56 5.54 -24.31
N ALA A 204 -7.48 5.91 -25.58
CA ALA A 204 -7.13 7.27 -26.00
C ALA A 204 -8.11 8.33 -25.46
N GLU A 205 -9.41 7.99 -25.40
CA GLU A 205 -10.44 8.87 -24.85
C GLU A 205 -10.19 9.14 -23.36
N PHE A 206 -9.95 8.08 -22.57
CA PHE A 206 -9.72 8.22 -21.14
C PHE A 206 -8.40 8.94 -20.87
N SER A 207 -7.33 8.63 -21.57
CA SER A 207 -6.04 9.29 -21.43
C SER A 207 -6.14 10.79 -21.79
N GLY A 208 -6.84 11.13 -22.87
CA GLY A 208 -7.08 12.53 -23.23
C GLY A 208 -7.94 13.30 -22.21
N TRP A 209 -8.90 12.64 -21.57
CA TRP A 209 -9.65 13.22 -20.45
C TRP A 209 -8.76 13.42 -19.24
N LEU A 210 -7.95 12.43 -18.90
CA LEU A 210 -7.03 12.47 -17.76
C LEU A 210 -6.01 13.60 -17.90
N GLU A 211 -5.39 13.74 -19.06
CA GLU A 211 -4.40 14.77 -19.35
C GLU A 211 -4.99 16.19 -19.20
N LYS A 212 -6.24 16.38 -19.57
CA LYS A 212 -6.94 17.66 -19.41
C LYS A 212 -7.30 17.97 -17.95
N ARG A 213 -7.61 16.94 -17.14
CA ARG A 213 -8.03 17.11 -15.75
C ARG A 213 -6.85 17.17 -14.77
N THR A 214 -5.73 16.53 -15.10
CA THR A 214 -4.57 16.46 -14.23
C THR A 214 -3.65 17.64 -14.51
N PRO A 215 -3.31 18.47 -13.51
CA PRO A 215 -2.46 19.64 -13.74
C PRO A 215 -1.11 19.33 -14.38
N ALA A 216 -0.54 18.14 -14.07
CA ALA A 216 0.71 17.69 -14.70
C ALA A 216 0.53 17.28 -16.19
N GLY A 217 -0.71 17.15 -16.68
CA GLY A 217 -1.00 16.83 -18.10
C GLY A 217 -0.57 15.44 -18.54
N ARG A 218 -0.44 14.49 -17.62
CA ARG A 218 0.05 13.14 -17.91
C ARG A 218 -0.38 12.10 -16.87
N TRP A 219 -0.20 10.84 -17.20
CA TRP A 219 -0.19 9.75 -16.23
C TRP A 219 1.07 9.84 -15.34
N GLY A 220 0.94 9.47 -14.07
CA GLY A 220 2.08 9.26 -13.19
C GLY A 220 2.75 7.91 -13.48
N ASP A 221 4.07 7.84 -13.26
CA ASP A 221 4.83 6.59 -13.24
C ASP A 221 4.96 6.10 -11.79
N VAL A 222 4.86 4.78 -11.57
CA VAL A 222 4.76 4.21 -10.21
C VAL A 222 5.97 4.53 -9.33
N GLU A 223 7.11 4.78 -9.92
CA GLU A 223 8.35 5.21 -9.27
C GLU A 223 8.22 6.57 -8.58
N GLU A 224 7.33 7.44 -9.06
CA GLU A 224 7.08 8.76 -8.47
C GLU A 224 6.39 8.67 -7.08
N LEU A 225 5.86 7.50 -6.72
CA LEU A 225 5.31 7.23 -5.39
C LEU A 225 6.38 6.88 -4.35
N VAL A 226 7.59 6.50 -4.80
CA VAL A 226 8.64 6.01 -3.91
C VAL A 226 9.07 7.08 -2.91
N GLY A 227 9.26 8.32 -3.34
CA GLY A 227 9.65 9.42 -2.46
C GLY A 227 8.67 9.64 -1.30
N ALA A 228 7.37 9.61 -1.58
CA ALA A 228 6.32 9.70 -0.57
C ALA A 228 6.35 8.50 0.41
N ALA A 229 6.55 7.28 -0.11
CA ALA A 229 6.62 6.09 0.72
C ALA A 229 7.86 6.09 1.62
N VAL A 230 9.03 6.48 1.10
CA VAL A 230 10.26 6.63 1.89
C VAL A 230 10.09 7.68 2.99
N PHE A 231 9.53 8.86 2.65
CA PHE A 231 9.25 9.90 3.63
C PHE A 231 8.39 9.37 4.78
N LEU A 232 7.21 8.81 4.50
CA LEU A 232 6.30 8.34 5.53
C LEU A 232 6.80 7.09 6.29
N SER A 233 7.74 6.35 5.73
CA SER A 233 8.37 5.16 6.33
C SER A 233 9.62 5.49 7.13
N SER A 234 10.13 6.70 7.07
CA SER A 234 11.42 7.12 7.65
C SER A 234 11.27 8.05 8.86
N ASP A 235 12.38 8.37 9.51
CA ASP A 235 12.40 9.30 10.64
C ASP A 235 12.13 10.75 10.20
N ALA A 236 12.18 11.05 8.90
CA ALA A 236 11.77 12.34 8.36
C ALA A 236 10.29 12.65 8.64
N ALA A 237 9.45 11.63 8.83
CA ALA A 237 8.02 11.77 9.16
C ALA A 237 7.71 11.50 10.65
N SER A 238 8.66 11.64 11.57
CA SER A 238 8.50 11.27 12.99
C SER A 238 7.35 12.00 13.69
N PHE A 239 6.94 13.17 13.22
CA PHE A 239 5.81 13.96 13.75
C PHE A 239 4.64 14.08 12.76
N VAL A 240 4.65 13.31 11.65
CA VAL A 240 3.55 13.23 10.69
C VAL A 240 2.69 12.03 11.06
N ASN A 241 1.43 12.27 11.45
CA ASN A 241 0.55 11.18 11.89
C ASN A 241 -0.91 11.49 11.53
N GLY A 242 -1.65 10.49 11.07
CA GLY A 242 -3.04 10.62 10.61
C GLY A 242 -3.17 11.36 9.26
N HIS A 243 -2.04 11.63 8.57
CA HIS A 243 -2.02 12.40 7.34
C HIS A 243 -2.34 11.53 6.12
N ILE A 244 -2.99 12.15 5.14
CA ILE A 244 -3.25 11.58 3.82
C ILE A 244 -2.46 12.41 2.81
N LEU A 245 -1.37 11.85 2.30
CA LEU A 245 -0.48 12.52 1.34
C LEU A 245 -0.96 12.22 -0.08
N TYR A 246 -1.50 13.23 -0.75
CA TYR A 246 -1.90 13.11 -2.15
C TYR A 246 -0.69 13.22 -3.06
N VAL A 247 -0.64 12.31 -4.06
CA VAL A 247 0.37 12.28 -5.12
C VAL A 247 -0.39 12.12 -6.44
N ASP A 248 -0.68 13.28 -7.15
CA ASP A 248 -1.55 13.35 -8.34
C ASP A 248 -1.05 14.46 -9.32
#